data_8e09bcd41b97bbedeb04e5ef174dfff5
#
_entry.id   8e09bcd41b97bbedeb04e5ef174dfff5
#
_cell.length_a   1.000
_cell.length_b   1.000
_cell.length_c   1.000
_cell.angle_alpha   90.00
_cell.angle_beta   90.00
_cell.angle_gamma   90.00
#
_symmetry.space_group_name_H-M   'P 1'
#
loop_
_entity.id
_entity.type
_entity.pdbx_description
1 polymer ?
#
loop_
_entity_poly.entity_id
_entity_poly.type
_entity_poly.pdbx_seq_one_letter_code
_entity_poly.pdbx_strand_id
1 'polypeptide(L)'
;GAQVQVIMTPASKDFVTPLTLSVLSKNPVYSTFYDKEVADSLAPSEEAKELWNNHVELGLWADIMLIAPATANTLSKMANGTCDNLLLAVYLSAKCPVYFAPAMDLDMYKHPSTLNSFQKLLEFGNIMIPAESGELASGLSGEGRMAEPENIIAFMEAHMQQQLPLYGKSILITA
;
A
#
# COMPACT_ATOMS: atom_id res chain seq x y z
N GLY A 1 -3.21 13.05 -14.68
CA GLY A 1 -2.47 12.16 -13.82
C GLY A 1 -3.28 11.78 -12.59
N ALA A 2 -2.87 10.75 -11.83
CA ALA A 2 -3.53 10.33 -10.62
C ALA A 2 -3.28 11.31 -9.45
N GLN A 3 -4.25 11.43 -8.56
CA GLN A 3 -4.04 12.05 -7.25
C GLN A 3 -3.48 10.99 -6.30
N VAL A 4 -2.43 11.32 -5.56
CA VAL A 4 -1.74 10.37 -4.67
C VAL A 4 -1.76 10.87 -3.25
N GLN A 5 -2.30 10.08 -2.33
CA GLN A 5 -2.17 10.27 -0.88
C GLN A 5 -1.23 9.22 -0.31
N VAL A 6 -0.28 9.63 0.50
CA VAL A 6 0.72 8.74 1.07
C VAL A 6 0.44 8.50 2.54
N ILE A 7 0.43 7.22 2.92
CA ILE A 7 0.35 6.79 4.31
C ILE A 7 1.61 6.02 4.66
N MET A 8 2.31 6.44 5.68
CA MET A 8 3.52 5.80 6.18
C MET A 8 3.23 5.01 7.45
N THR A 9 3.83 3.83 7.59
CA THR A 9 3.91 3.22 8.92
C THR A 9 4.88 4.00 9.80
N PRO A 10 4.74 3.96 11.15
CA PRO A 10 5.73 4.61 12.02
C PRO A 10 7.17 4.19 11.72
N ALA A 11 7.41 2.89 11.47
CA ALA A 11 8.73 2.35 11.18
C ALA A 11 9.30 2.80 9.83
N SER A 12 8.47 3.10 8.84
CA SER A 12 8.97 3.53 7.52
C SER A 12 9.65 4.91 7.55
N LYS A 13 9.41 5.71 8.60
CA LYS A 13 10.07 7.00 8.78
C LYS A 13 11.58 6.90 9.03
N ASP A 14 12.05 5.74 9.47
CA ASP A 14 13.47 5.48 9.68
C ASP A 14 14.22 5.29 8.34
N PHE A 15 13.49 5.04 7.25
CA PHE A 15 14.04 4.78 5.91
C PHE A 15 13.84 5.95 4.95
N VAL A 16 12.70 6.63 5.03
CA VAL A 16 12.38 7.78 4.18
C VAL A 16 11.63 8.83 4.97
N THR A 17 11.92 10.11 4.73
CA THR A 17 11.24 11.18 5.47
C THR A 17 9.84 11.47 4.91
N PRO A 18 8.86 11.84 5.77
CA PRO A 18 7.57 12.33 5.30
C PRO A 18 7.69 13.51 4.34
N LEU A 19 8.68 14.40 4.58
CA LEU A 19 8.94 15.56 3.72
C LEU A 19 9.27 15.14 2.29
N THR A 20 10.15 14.14 2.10
CA THR A 20 10.49 13.62 0.77
C THR A 20 9.25 13.17 0.02
N LEU A 21 8.39 12.39 0.68
CA LEU A 21 7.18 11.85 0.05
C LEU A 21 6.12 12.93 -0.18
N SER A 22 6.02 13.94 0.69
CA SER A 22 5.08 15.06 0.49
C SER A 22 5.47 15.93 -0.70
N VAL A 23 6.75 16.16 -0.92
CA VAL A 23 7.24 16.90 -2.09
C VAL A 23 6.95 16.14 -3.39
N LEU A 24 7.14 14.83 -3.39
CA LEU A 24 6.90 13.98 -4.57
C LEU A 24 5.41 13.82 -4.88
N SER A 25 4.58 13.58 -3.88
CA SER A 25 3.14 13.41 -4.04
C SER A 25 2.39 14.74 -4.20
N LYS A 26 3.00 15.85 -3.79
CA LYS A 26 2.39 17.19 -3.67
C LYS A 26 1.20 17.23 -2.70
N ASN A 27 1.15 16.30 -1.78
CA ASN A 27 0.10 16.15 -0.79
C ASN A 27 0.69 15.88 0.61
N PRO A 28 -0.04 16.17 1.68
CA PRO A 28 0.35 15.78 3.04
C PRO A 28 0.57 14.27 3.14
N VAL A 29 1.51 13.87 4.01
CA VAL A 29 1.81 12.46 4.29
C VAL A 29 1.30 12.10 5.67
N TYR A 30 0.45 11.10 5.74
CA TYR A 30 -0.15 10.62 6.99
C TYR A 30 0.68 9.48 7.57
N SER A 31 0.82 9.45 8.91
CA SER A 31 1.57 8.36 9.56
C SER A 31 0.95 7.91 10.90
N THR A 32 0.10 8.73 11.47
CA THR A 32 -0.58 8.52 12.75
C THR A 32 -2.04 8.91 12.62
N PHE A 33 -2.88 8.43 13.55
CA PHE A 33 -4.30 8.83 13.60
C PHE A 33 -4.48 10.30 13.94
N TYR A 34 -3.52 10.89 14.66
CA TYR A 34 -3.56 12.29 15.09
C TYR A 34 -2.24 12.97 14.74
N ASP A 35 -2.31 14.19 14.29
CA ASP A 35 -1.14 15.04 14.12
C ASP A 35 -0.75 15.63 15.49
N LYS A 36 0.22 14.99 16.17
CA LYS A 36 0.63 15.35 17.53
C LYS A 36 1.17 16.76 17.64
N GLU A 37 1.87 17.26 16.62
CA GLU A 37 2.48 18.60 16.67
C GLU A 37 1.42 19.70 16.70
N VAL A 38 0.28 19.44 16.09
CA VAL A 38 -0.87 20.36 16.11
C VAL A 38 -1.74 20.11 17.34
N ALA A 39 -1.94 18.86 17.76
CA ALA A 39 -2.75 18.52 18.93
C ALA A 39 -2.18 19.07 20.26
N ASP A 40 -0.85 19.10 20.41
CA ASP A 40 -0.19 19.63 21.59
C ASP A 40 -0.24 21.19 21.67
N SER A 41 -0.58 21.86 20.57
CA SER A 41 -0.66 23.31 20.45
C SER A 41 -2.07 23.89 20.62
N LEU A 42 -3.12 23.06 20.60
CA LEU A 42 -4.52 23.48 20.65
C LEU A 42 -5.21 23.06 21.95
N ALA A 43 -5.99 23.99 22.53
CA ALA A 43 -6.93 23.65 23.59
C ALA A 43 -8.05 22.74 23.06
N PRO A 44 -8.69 21.89 23.90
CA PRO A 44 -9.73 20.97 23.45
C PRO A 44 -10.95 21.75 22.94
N SER A 45 -11.02 21.98 21.64
CA SER A 45 -12.08 22.70 20.94
C SER A 45 -12.57 21.87 19.75
N GLU A 46 -13.63 22.31 19.06
CA GLU A 46 -14.17 21.65 17.87
C GLU A 46 -13.15 21.53 16.72
N GLU A 47 -12.13 22.38 16.71
CA GLU A 47 -10.98 22.33 15.79
C GLU A 47 -10.14 21.03 15.94
N ALA A 48 -10.21 20.36 17.09
CA ALA A 48 -9.55 19.06 17.28
C ALA A 48 -10.11 17.94 16.38
N LYS A 49 -11.28 18.11 15.79
CA LYS A 49 -11.86 17.16 14.81
C LYS A 49 -11.17 17.22 13.45
N GLU A 50 -10.59 18.37 13.08
CA GLU A 50 -9.84 18.52 11.82
C GLU A 50 -8.44 17.88 11.87
N LEU A 51 -7.98 17.51 13.07
CA LEU A 51 -6.66 16.92 13.29
C LEU A 51 -6.64 15.40 13.22
N TRP A 52 -7.78 14.76 13.09
CA TRP A 52 -7.87 13.32 13.00
C TRP A 52 -7.78 12.87 11.54
N ASN A 53 -6.72 12.11 11.23
CA ASN A 53 -6.58 11.43 9.95
C ASN A 53 -7.64 10.30 9.87
N ASN A 54 -8.78 10.64 9.27
CA ASN A 54 -9.92 9.73 9.20
C ASN A 54 -9.64 8.56 8.25
N HIS A 55 -9.30 7.41 8.82
CA HIS A 55 -8.99 6.20 8.07
C HIS A 55 -10.15 5.71 7.20
N VAL A 56 -11.40 5.97 7.62
CA VAL A 56 -12.59 5.59 6.83
C VAL A 56 -12.69 6.46 5.59
N GLU A 57 -12.51 7.77 5.72
CA GLU A 57 -12.53 8.69 4.58
C GLU A 57 -11.40 8.39 3.60
N LEU A 58 -10.18 8.12 4.09
CA LEU A 58 -9.05 7.72 3.25
C LEU A 58 -9.34 6.40 2.52
N GLY A 59 -9.94 5.43 3.20
CA GLY A 59 -10.32 4.14 2.59
C GLY A 59 -11.45 4.25 1.56
N LEU A 60 -12.36 5.21 1.72
CA LEU A 60 -13.45 5.48 0.77
C LEU A 60 -13.01 6.38 -0.38
N TRP A 61 -12.04 7.27 -0.14
CA TRP A 61 -11.51 8.18 -1.16
C TRP A 61 -10.72 7.44 -2.24
N ALA A 62 -10.03 6.38 -1.88
CA ALA A 62 -9.12 5.69 -2.77
C ALA A 62 -9.87 4.86 -3.83
N ASP A 63 -9.54 5.06 -5.10
CA ASP A 63 -9.93 4.16 -6.20
C ASP A 63 -9.03 2.93 -6.27
N ILE A 64 -7.80 3.04 -5.77
CA ILE A 64 -6.80 1.98 -5.68
C ILE A 64 -5.95 2.19 -4.42
N MET A 65 -5.65 1.12 -3.71
CA MET A 65 -4.66 1.12 -2.63
C MET A 65 -3.45 0.29 -3.04
N LEU A 66 -2.26 0.89 -3.00
CA LEU A 66 -0.99 0.20 -3.23
C LEU A 66 -0.14 0.21 -1.96
N ILE A 67 0.30 -0.95 -1.52
CA ILE A 67 1.22 -1.11 -0.39
C ILE A 67 2.59 -1.52 -0.94
N ALA A 68 3.51 -0.56 -1.02
CA ALA A 68 4.84 -0.74 -1.60
C ALA A 68 5.88 0.11 -0.84
N PRO A 69 6.88 -0.51 -0.21
CA PRO A 69 7.07 -1.94 -0.04
C PRO A 69 6.10 -2.55 0.98
N ALA A 70 5.69 -3.82 0.77
CA ALA A 70 4.94 -4.60 1.73
C ALA A 70 5.87 -5.57 2.47
N THR A 71 6.24 -5.23 3.70
CA THR A 71 7.12 -6.06 4.54
C THR A 71 6.37 -7.26 5.13
N ALA A 72 7.09 -8.30 5.54
CA ALA A 72 6.53 -9.47 6.21
C ALA A 72 5.65 -9.10 7.42
N ASN A 73 6.06 -8.08 8.21
CA ASN A 73 5.28 -7.57 9.33
C ASN A 73 3.93 -7.01 8.89
N THR A 74 3.92 -6.13 7.88
CA THR A 74 2.68 -5.54 7.35
C THR A 74 1.76 -6.60 6.76
N LEU A 75 2.31 -7.51 5.94
CA LEU A 75 1.55 -8.61 5.32
C LEU A 75 0.93 -9.54 6.35
N SER A 76 1.68 -9.93 7.38
CA SER A 76 1.16 -10.76 8.47
C SER A 76 0.02 -10.06 9.21
N LYS A 77 0.14 -8.77 9.49
CA LYS A 77 -0.91 -7.99 10.15
C LYS A 77 -2.16 -7.87 9.28
N MET A 78 -2.03 -7.58 8.00
CA MET A 78 -3.13 -7.57 7.03
C MET A 78 -3.84 -8.92 6.99
N ALA A 79 -3.10 -10.02 6.87
CA ALA A 79 -3.63 -11.37 6.77
C ALA A 79 -4.34 -11.87 8.05
N ASN A 80 -4.10 -11.24 9.18
CA ASN A 80 -4.71 -11.60 10.47
C ASN A 80 -5.64 -10.51 11.04
N GLY A 81 -5.92 -9.45 10.27
CA GLY A 81 -6.84 -8.39 10.69
C GLY A 81 -6.33 -7.52 11.84
N THR A 82 -5.01 -7.48 12.06
CA THR A 82 -4.42 -6.59 13.07
C THR A 82 -4.54 -5.13 12.64
N CYS A 83 -4.95 -4.24 13.55
CA CYS A 83 -5.18 -2.84 13.27
C CYS A 83 -4.48 -1.96 14.33
N ASP A 84 -3.15 -1.89 14.28
CA ASP A 84 -2.32 -1.18 15.25
C ASP A 84 -1.68 0.11 14.73
N ASN A 85 -1.98 0.49 13.49
CA ASN A 85 -1.52 1.74 12.88
C ASN A 85 -2.50 2.24 11.81
N LEU A 86 -2.31 3.48 11.36
CA LEU A 86 -3.18 4.15 10.39
C LEU A 86 -3.28 3.38 9.06
N LEU A 87 -2.17 2.87 8.53
CA LEU A 87 -2.15 2.11 7.26
C LEU A 87 -3.10 0.91 7.33
N LEU A 88 -3.02 0.13 8.41
CA LEU A 88 -3.87 -1.06 8.58
C LEU A 88 -5.34 -0.71 8.81
N ALA A 89 -5.62 0.41 9.49
CA ALA A 89 -7.00 0.89 9.63
C ALA A 89 -7.59 1.31 8.28
N VAL A 90 -6.81 2.02 7.45
CA VAL A 90 -7.22 2.37 6.08
C VAL A 90 -7.41 1.11 5.23
N TYR A 91 -6.50 0.15 5.31
CA TYR A 91 -6.61 -1.13 4.62
C TYR A 91 -7.93 -1.85 4.95
N LEU A 92 -8.27 -1.96 6.23
CA LEU A 92 -9.53 -2.59 6.67
C LEU A 92 -10.78 -1.81 6.28
N SER A 93 -10.64 -0.50 5.99
CA SER A 93 -11.74 0.38 5.57
C SER A 93 -11.85 0.50 4.05
N ALA A 94 -10.83 0.08 3.29
CA ALA A 94 -10.76 0.22 1.85
C ALA A 94 -11.86 -0.58 1.14
N LYS A 95 -12.46 0.04 0.12
CA LYS A 95 -13.47 -0.59 -0.77
C LYS A 95 -12.94 -0.81 -2.18
N CYS A 96 -11.77 -0.24 -2.46
CA CYS A 96 -11.10 -0.35 -3.75
C CYS A 96 -10.22 -1.60 -3.83
N PRO A 97 -9.75 -1.99 -5.03
CA PRO A 97 -8.72 -3.00 -5.19
C PRO A 97 -7.46 -2.64 -4.42
N VAL A 98 -6.92 -3.61 -3.68
CA VAL A 98 -5.68 -3.44 -2.91
C VAL A 98 -4.57 -4.28 -3.54
N TYR A 99 -3.50 -3.59 -3.93
CA TYR A 99 -2.28 -4.19 -4.46
C TYR A 99 -1.20 -4.18 -3.36
N PHE A 100 -0.37 -5.20 -3.34
CA PHE A 100 0.79 -5.22 -2.46
C PHE A 100 2.03 -5.74 -3.19
N ALA A 101 3.15 -5.04 -3.01
CA ALA A 101 4.46 -5.38 -3.56
C ALA A 101 5.38 -5.86 -2.43
N PRO A 102 5.58 -7.18 -2.27
CA PRO A 102 6.41 -7.71 -1.19
C PRO A 102 7.86 -7.26 -1.30
N ALA A 103 8.47 -6.99 -0.12
CA ALA A 103 9.89 -6.69 -0.01
C ALA A 103 10.43 -7.24 1.31
N MET A 104 11.35 -8.22 1.23
CA MET A 104 11.98 -8.84 2.40
C MET A 104 13.14 -9.70 1.97
N ASP A 105 13.95 -10.14 2.93
CA ASP A 105 15.05 -11.05 2.68
C ASP A 105 14.58 -12.43 2.20
N LEU A 106 15.45 -13.13 1.49
CA LEU A 106 15.19 -14.40 0.80
C LEU A 106 14.53 -15.45 1.71
N ASP A 107 15.09 -15.68 2.90
CA ASP A 107 14.56 -16.67 3.84
C ASP A 107 13.23 -16.25 4.46
N MET A 108 13.03 -14.94 4.66
CA MET A 108 11.75 -14.38 5.10
C MET A 108 10.67 -14.55 4.02
N TYR A 109 11.03 -14.35 2.76
CA TYR A 109 10.11 -14.49 1.62
C TYR A 109 9.60 -15.94 1.49
N LYS A 110 10.51 -16.91 1.68
CA LYS A 110 10.21 -18.36 1.59
C LYS A 110 9.64 -18.95 2.87
N HIS A 111 9.64 -18.20 3.97
CA HIS A 111 9.17 -18.71 5.25
C HIS A 111 7.69 -19.13 5.18
N PRO A 112 7.30 -20.30 5.72
CA PRO A 112 5.92 -20.79 5.65
C PRO A 112 4.86 -19.79 6.15
N SER A 113 5.16 -19.00 7.18
CA SER A 113 4.24 -17.97 7.69
C SER A 113 4.03 -16.84 6.69
N THR A 114 5.06 -16.47 5.93
CA THR A 114 4.97 -15.45 4.88
C THR A 114 4.14 -15.96 3.70
N LEU A 115 4.41 -17.18 3.24
CA LEU A 115 3.63 -17.83 2.19
C LEU A 115 2.15 -17.99 2.59
N ASN A 116 1.88 -18.35 3.84
CA ASN A 116 0.51 -18.40 4.36
C ASN A 116 -0.16 -17.01 4.39
N SER A 117 0.60 -15.95 4.70
CA SER A 117 0.08 -14.58 4.63
C SER A 117 -0.25 -14.17 3.20
N PHE A 118 0.60 -14.50 2.23
CA PHE A 118 0.31 -14.26 0.81
C PHE A 118 -0.98 -14.97 0.38
N GLN A 119 -1.10 -16.27 0.71
CA GLN A 119 -2.28 -17.04 0.33
C GLN A 119 -3.56 -16.44 0.90
N LYS A 120 -3.59 -16.11 2.20
CA LYS A 120 -4.76 -15.46 2.83
C LYS A 120 -5.12 -14.13 2.17
N LEU A 121 -4.11 -13.31 1.86
CA LEU A 121 -4.36 -12.01 1.22
C LEU A 121 -4.93 -12.17 -0.18
N LEU A 122 -4.47 -13.14 -0.95
CA LEU A 122 -5.05 -13.50 -2.25
C LEU A 122 -6.50 -14.00 -2.11
N GLU A 123 -6.79 -14.83 -1.11
CA GLU A 123 -8.15 -15.30 -0.79
C GLU A 123 -9.08 -14.17 -0.39
N PHE A 124 -8.56 -13.10 0.23
CA PHE A 124 -9.32 -11.88 0.54
C PHE A 124 -9.55 -10.99 -0.69
N GLY A 125 -9.02 -11.36 -1.86
CA GLY A 125 -9.14 -10.60 -3.11
C GLY A 125 -8.08 -9.50 -3.28
N ASN A 126 -7.04 -9.47 -2.46
CA ASN A 126 -5.91 -8.57 -2.70
C ASN A 126 -5.06 -9.08 -3.86
N ILE A 127 -4.34 -8.18 -4.52
CA ILE A 127 -3.57 -8.47 -5.73
C ILE A 127 -2.08 -8.36 -5.40
N MET A 128 -1.37 -9.47 -5.52
CA MET A 128 0.07 -9.50 -5.31
C MET A 128 0.81 -9.10 -6.58
N ILE A 129 1.67 -8.10 -6.46
CA ILE A 129 2.67 -7.77 -7.48
C ILE A 129 3.87 -8.67 -7.20
N PRO A 130 4.29 -9.52 -8.14
CA PRO A 130 5.40 -10.45 -7.90
C PRO A 130 6.67 -9.72 -7.48
N ALA A 131 7.38 -10.26 -6.49
CA ALA A 131 8.71 -9.79 -6.16
C ALA A 131 9.70 -10.13 -7.28
N GLU A 132 10.73 -9.31 -7.43
CA GLU A 132 11.80 -9.55 -8.39
C GLU A 132 12.98 -10.25 -7.73
N SER A 133 13.82 -10.84 -8.56
CA SER A 133 15.10 -11.40 -8.13
C SER A 133 16.19 -10.36 -8.29
N GLY A 134 17.07 -10.26 -7.31
CA GLY A 134 18.18 -9.31 -7.33
C GLY A 134 18.94 -9.29 -6.01
N GLU A 135 19.83 -8.32 -5.86
CA GLU A 135 20.53 -8.08 -4.61
C GLU A 135 19.55 -7.54 -3.56
N LEU A 136 19.58 -8.13 -2.38
CA LEU A 136 18.77 -7.78 -1.22
C LEU A 136 19.57 -6.91 -0.25
N ALA A 137 18.90 -6.28 0.71
CA ALA A 137 19.56 -5.42 1.70
C ALA A 137 20.60 -6.16 2.55
N SER A 138 20.50 -7.48 2.69
CA SER A 138 21.48 -8.35 3.34
C SER A 138 22.75 -8.60 2.52
N GLY A 139 22.78 -8.19 1.24
CA GLY A 139 23.84 -8.54 0.28
C GLY A 139 23.66 -9.91 -0.38
N LEU A 140 22.63 -10.67 0.00
CA LEU A 140 22.27 -11.90 -0.68
C LEU A 140 21.54 -11.58 -2.00
N SER A 141 21.60 -12.49 -2.95
CA SER A 141 20.86 -12.40 -4.21
C SER A 141 19.77 -13.46 -4.26
N GLY A 142 18.55 -13.05 -4.60
CA GLY A 142 17.44 -13.97 -4.70
C GLY A 142 16.09 -13.26 -4.86
N GLU A 143 15.03 -14.03 -4.78
CA GLU A 143 13.66 -13.55 -4.81
C GLU A 143 13.29 -12.89 -3.47
N GLY A 144 12.64 -11.73 -3.53
CA GLY A 144 12.22 -10.98 -2.35
C GLY A 144 12.45 -9.47 -2.48
N ARG A 145 13.10 -9.03 -3.56
CA ARG A 145 13.24 -7.61 -3.89
C ARG A 145 11.90 -7.06 -4.39
N MET A 146 11.51 -5.90 -3.89
CA MET A 146 10.34 -5.20 -4.43
C MET A 146 10.53 -4.95 -5.94
N ALA A 147 9.49 -5.18 -6.71
CA ALA A 147 9.49 -4.82 -8.13
C ALA A 147 9.81 -3.31 -8.31
N GLU A 148 10.51 -3.00 -9.38
CA GLU A 148 10.83 -1.60 -9.70
C GLU A 148 9.53 -0.79 -9.92
N PRO A 149 9.49 0.49 -9.58
CA PRO A 149 8.28 1.31 -9.66
C PRO A 149 7.60 1.28 -11.03
N GLU A 150 8.38 1.25 -12.11
CA GLU A 150 7.88 1.16 -13.47
C GLU A 150 7.16 -0.18 -13.72
N ASN A 151 7.69 -1.27 -13.18
CA ASN A 151 7.12 -2.60 -13.31
C ASN A 151 5.85 -2.74 -12.46
N ILE A 152 5.81 -2.12 -11.28
CA ILE A 152 4.61 -2.03 -10.44
C ILE A 152 3.48 -1.36 -11.22
N ILE A 153 3.75 -0.20 -11.81
CA ILE A 153 2.75 0.56 -12.60
C ILE A 153 2.29 -0.25 -13.81
N ALA A 154 3.22 -0.81 -14.57
CA ALA A 154 2.89 -1.63 -15.74
C ALA A 154 2.02 -2.84 -15.37
N PHE A 155 2.32 -3.51 -14.24
CA PHE A 155 1.50 -4.61 -13.73
C PHE A 155 0.07 -4.16 -13.40
N MET A 156 -0.06 -3.05 -12.67
CA MET A 156 -1.37 -2.50 -12.29
C MET A 156 -2.18 -2.10 -13.51
N GLU A 157 -1.57 -1.42 -14.48
CA GLU A 157 -2.23 -1.03 -15.73
C GLU A 157 -2.72 -2.26 -16.52
N ALA A 158 -1.87 -3.27 -16.67
CA ALA A 158 -2.24 -4.51 -17.36
C ALA A 158 -3.38 -5.25 -16.65
N HIS A 159 -3.34 -5.32 -15.31
CA HIS A 159 -4.41 -5.92 -14.53
C HIS A 159 -5.74 -5.16 -14.68
N MET A 160 -5.71 -3.83 -14.60
CA MET A 160 -6.92 -3.01 -14.80
C MET A 160 -7.48 -3.13 -16.21
N GLN A 161 -6.63 -3.17 -17.24
CA GLN A 161 -7.05 -3.36 -18.62
C GLN A 161 -7.80 -4.69 -18.82
N GLN A 162 -7.36 -5.77 -18.16
CA GLN A 162 -8.02 -7.09 -18.23
C GLN A 162 -9.46 -7.05 -17.67
N GLN A 163 -9.78 -6.11 -16.80
CA GLN A 163 -11.12 -5.94 -16.22
C GLN A 163 -12.05 -5.12 -17.12
N LEU A 164 -11.56 -4.52 -18.22
CA LEU A 164 -12.37 -3.73 -19.12
C LEU A 164 -13.36 -4.62 -19.90
N PRO A 165 -14.60 -4.18 -20.10
CA PRO A 165 -15.66 -5.01 -20.72
C PRO A 165 -15.33 -5.48 -22.14
N LEU A 166 -14.51 -4.74 -22.87
CA LEU A 166 -14.13 -5.04 -24.24
C LEU A 166 -12.73 -5.64 -24.38
N TYR A 167 -12.05 -5.92 -23.28
CA TYR A 167 -10.71 -6.51 -23.31
C TYR A 167 -10.71 -7.85 -24.05
N GLY A 168 -9.83 -8.00 -25.03
CA GLY A 168 -9.71 -9.20 -25.85
C GLY A 168 -10.88 -9.48 -26.78
N LYS A 169 -11.84 -8.54 -26.96
CA LYS A 169 -12.97 -8.69 -27.87
C LYS A 169 -12.65 -8.13 -29.25
N SER A 170 -13.00 -8.89 -30.28
CA SER A 170 -13.01 -8.38 -31.64
C SER A 170 -14.34 -7.72 -31.93
N ILE A 171 -14.31 -6.48 -32.42
CA ILE A 171 -15.52 -5.68 -32.66
C ILE A 171 -15.61 -5.40 -34.18
N LEU A 172 -16.73 -5.77 -34.80
CA LEU A 172 -17.08 -5.37 -36.17
C LEU A 172 -18.01 -4.17 -36.12
N ILE A 173 -17.60 -3.07 -36.73
CA ILE A 173 -18.42 -1.85 -36.88
C ILE A 173 -18.82 -1.76 -38.34
N THR A 174 -20.12 -1.67 -38.57
CA THR A 174 -20.69 -1.36 -39.91
C THR A 174 -21.08 0.11 -39.95
N ALA A 175 -20.78 0.77 -41.06
CA ALA A 175 -21.21 2.14 -41.35
C ALA A 175 -22.66 2.17 -41.90
#